data_0111ad5ce3091d6dc5cb4ac3a778b599
#
_entry.id   0111ad5ce3091d6dc5cb4ac3a778b599
#
_cell.length_a   1.000
_cell.length_b   1.000
_cell.length_c   1.000
_cell.angle_alpha   90.00
_cell.angle_beta   90.00
_cell.angle_gamma   90.00
#
_symmetry.space_group_name_H-M   'P 1'
#
loop_
_entity.id
_entity.type
_entity.pdbx_description
1 polymer ?
#
loop_
_entity_poly.entity_id
_entity_poly.type
_entity_poly.pdbx_seq_one_letter_code
_entity_poly.pdbx_strand_id
1 'polypeptide(L)'
;MSTEEEAYSTAIIHATGVVLPMVVKAAVELDLFELIRTAGSVSEAELAAQLPTSNPGAADMLDRMLRLLTAHSVLSCRGGDERRYALTAVGRFFTKDEEVGSCCANSLMNQDKVLVESWYHLKDAILEGGIPFERAYGMSIYEYTSKDSRFSNIVNQTMFASTLQYKKIIKAYNNFEGIQTLVDVGGGTGALLNIIVSNNTSIKGINYDLPHVIQQAPSYPGVEHVGGDMFVSVPKGDAILIKNVLMNWGDAECVTILRNCKAALPRTGKVVIVEYVLLEIPKSGAAVMEETSNVLMSAYTSGKQRTETEFRSLGKQAGFQGFRKVCTASHIWFMECYH
;
A
#
# COMPACT_ATOMS: atom_id res chain seq x y z
N MET A 1 33.49 14.71 -5.44
CA MET A 1 33.45 14.74 -3.96
C MET A 1 34.26 13.57 -3.42
N SER A 2 34.85 13.65 -2.24
CA SER A 2 35.46 12.49 -1.60
C SER A 2 34.35 11.53 -1.15
N THR A 3 34.69 10.24 -0.96
CA THR A 3 33.75 9.24 -0.44
C THR A 3 33.19 9.64 0.95
N GLU A 4 33.93 10.38 1.72
CA GLU A 4 33.51 10.91 3.03
C GLU A 4 32.49 12.06 2.90
N GLU A 5 32.66 12.99 1.95
CA GLU A 5 31.69 14.05 1.67
C GLU A 5 30.35 13.50 1.15
N GLU A 6 30.40 12.46 0.32
CA GLU A 6 29.19 11.76 -0.15
C GLU A 6 28.46 11.06 1.00
N ALA A 7 29.21 10.40 1.89
CA ALA A 7 28.65 9.75 3.07
C ALA A 7 28.02 10.77 4.03
N TYR A 8 28.71 11.90 4.28
CA TYR A 8 28.16 12.98 5.12
C TYR A 8 26.88 13.57 4.52
N SER A 9 26.87 13.85 3.21
CA SER A 9 25.71 14.38 2.51
C SER A 9 24.51 13.41 2.61
N THR A 10 24.76 12.12 2.45
CA THR A 10 23.74 11.08 2.60
C THR A 10 23.18 11.04 4.02
N ALA A 11 24.04 11.13 5.03
CA ALA A 11 23.63 11.16 6.44
C ALA A 11 22.74 12.39 6.76
N ILE A 12 23.07 13.56 6.23
CA ILE A 12 22.24 14.76 6.37
C ILE A 12 20.88 14.58 5.69
N ILE A 13 20.84 13.99 4.49
CA ILE A 13 19.59 13.70 3.80
C ILE A 13 18.69 12.78 4.66
N HIS A 14 19.27 11.74 5.28
CA HIS A 14 18.50 10.86 6.18
C HIS A 14 18.04 11.60 7.45
N ALA A 15 18.88 12.42 8.05
CA ALA A 15 18.52 13.19 9.24
C ALA A 15 17.41 14.22 8.99
N THR A 16 17.29 14.71 7.76
CA THR A 16 16.25 15.66 7.32
C THR A 16 15.13 14.98 6.52
N GLY A 17 15.05 13.66 6.56
CA GLY A 17 14.19 12.85 5.68
C GLY A 17 12.69 13.18 5.73
N VAL A 18 12.21 13.79 6.81
CA VAL A 18 10.81 14.22 6.93
C VAL A 18 10.41 15.34 5.95
N VAL A 19 11.37 16.13 5.46
CA VAL A 19 11.09 17.34 4.68
C VAL A 19 10.45 17.00 3.34
N LEU A 20 11.02 16.06 2.58
CA LEU A 20 10.49 15.69 1.27
C LEU A 20 9.05 15.13 1.32
N PRO A 21 8.71 14.15 2.18
CA PRO A 21 7.35 13.65 2.30
C PRO A 21 6.34 14.75 2.67
N MET A 22 6.70 15.68 3.55
CA MET A 22 5.83 16.80 3.93
C MET A 22 5.63 17.81 2.80
N VAL A 23 6.67 18.06 1.99
CA VAL A 23 6.56 18.91 0.77
C VAL A 23 5.68 18.23 -0.27
N VAL A 24 5.82 16.91 -0.48
CA VAL A 24 4.92 16.15 -1.38
C VAL A 24 3.48 16.21 -0.88
N LYS A 25 3.24 16.02 0.43
CA LYS A 25 1.91 16.15 1.03
C LYS A 25 1.30 17.52 0.75
N ALA A 26 2.03 18.59 1.03
CA ALA A 26 1.57 19.96 0.79
C ALA A 26 1.28 20.21 -0.71
N ALA A 27 2.11 19.69 -1.62
CA ALA A 27 1.91 19.79 -3.04
C ALA A 27 0.64 19.05 -3.51
N VAL A 28 0.34 17.89 -2.91
CA VAL A 28 -0.92 17.14 -3.16
C VAL A 28 -2.13 17.92 -2.62
N GLU A 29 -2.06 18.45 -1.40
CA GLU A 29 -3.14 19.22 -0.77
C GLU A 29 -3.47 20.52 -1.55
N LEU A 30 -2.47 21.12 -2.19
CA LEU A 30 -2.59 22.30 -3.03
C LEU A 30 -2.92 21.99 -4.50
N ASP A 31 -3.12 20.72 -4.85
CA ASP A 31 -3.33 20.25 -6.23
C ASP A 31 -2.21 20.66 -7.23
N LEU A 32 -0.99 20.95 -6.76
CA LEU A 32 0.09 21.47 -7.61
C LEU A 32 0.44 20.51 -8.75
N PHE A 33 0.44 19.20 -8.51
CA PHE A 33 0.75 18.22 -9.55
C PHE A 33 -0.30 18.22 -10.67
N GLU A 34 -1.58 18.42 -10.35
CA GLU A 34 -2.65 18.55 -11.35
C GLU A 34 -2.54 19.85 -12.14
N LEU A 35 -2.24 20.96 -11.47
CA LEU A 35 -2.02 22.25 -12.12
C LEU A 35 -0.83 22.16 -13.10
N ILE A 36 0.29 21.55 -12.68
CA ILE A 36 1.45 21.34 -13.56
C ILE A 36 1.11 20.39 -14.72
N ARG A 37 0.35 19.31 -14.46
CA ARG A 37 -0.08 18.36 -15.50
C ARG A 37 -0.90 19.06 -16.57
N THR A 38 -1.85 19.90 -16.17
CA THR A 38 -2.75 20.61 -17.06
C THR A 38 -2.03 21.67 -17.89
N ALA A 39 -1.11 22.40 -17.27
CA ALA A 39 -0.32 23.44 -17.94
C ALA A 39 0.84 22.87 -18.79
N GLY A 40 1.25 21.62 -18.55
CA GLY A 40 2.43 21.00 -19.15
C GLY A 40 3.76 21.53 -18.62
N SER A 41 3.88 22.86 -18.49
CA SER A 41 5.04 23.54 -17.89
C SER A 41 4.60 24.88 -17.33
N VAL A 42 5.05 25.22 -16.12
CA VAL A 42 4.53 26.35 -15.35
C VAL A 42 5.63 26.97 -14.47
N SER A 43 5.56 28.31 -14.24
CA SER A 43 6.41 28.98 -13.26
C SER A 43 5.77 28.99 -11.87
N GLU A 44 6.56 29.32 -10.83
CA GLU A 44 6.08 29.49 -9.47
C GLU A 44 5.06 30.62 -9.34
N ALA A 45 5.22 31.69 -10.12
CA ALA A 45 4.30 32.81 -10.14
C ALA A 45 2.94 32.43 -10.78
N GLU A 46 2.96 31.70 -11.89
CA GLU A 46 1.76 31.17 -12.53
C GLU A 46 1.00 30.18 -11.62
N LEU A 47 1.70 29.36 -10.82
CA LEU A 47 1.08 28.49 -9.83
C LEU A 47 0.47 29.29 -8.68
N ALA A 48 1.20 30.26 -8.13
CA ALA A 48 0.71 31.11 -7.05
C ALA A 48 -0.57 31.85 -7.43
N ALA A 49 -0.64 32.33 -8.68
CA ALA A 49 -1.82 33.00 -9.19
C ALA A 49 -3.09 32.12 -9.30
N GLN A 50 -2.91 30.79 -9.33
CA GLN A 50 -4.03 29.84 -9.38
C GLN A 50 -4.48 29.37 -7.98
N LEU A 51 -3.69 29.65 -6.93
CA LEU A 51 -4.04 29.26 -5.57
C LEU A 51 -4.96 30.30 -4.91
N PRO A 52 -5.87 29.88 -4.04
CA PRO A 52 -6.74 30.78 -3.28
C PRO A 52 -5.96 31.41 -2.11
N THR A 53 -4.96 32.23 -2.42
CA THR A 53 -4.08 32.84 -1.42
C THR A 53 -3.98 34.34 -1.59
N SER A 54 -3.92 35.07 -0.47
CA SER A 54 -3.56 36.49 -0.40
C SER A 54 -2.12 36.71 0.06
N ASN A 55 -1.33 35.63 0.24
CA ASN A 55 0.05 35.72 0.69
C ASN A 55 0.97 36.26 -0.43
N PRO A 56 1.57 37.44 -0.30
CA PRO A 56 2.47 38.00 -1.32
C PRO A 56 3.75 37.20 -1.50
N GLY A 57 4.14 36.38 -0.50
CA GLY A 57 5.31 35.49 -0.53
C GLY A 57 4.99 34.07 -1.08
N ALA A 58 3.81 33.80 -1.59
CA ALA A 58 3.41 32.46 -2.04
C ALA A 58 4.32 31.92 -3.16
N ALA A 59 4.64 32.75 -4.16
CA ALA A 59 5.52 32.35 -5.25
C ALA A 59 6.93 31.95 -4.77
N ASP A 60 7.53 32.72 -3.86
CA ASP A 60 8.86 32.40 -3.29
C ASP A 60 8.82 31.08 -2.48
N MET A 61 7.76 30.85 -1.72
CA MET A 61 7.60 29.60 -0.98
C MET A 61 7.42 28.40 -1.95
N LEU A 62 6.62 28.57 -3.01
CA LEU A 62 6.45 27.57 -4.05
C LEU A 62 7.76 27.25 -4.76
N ASP A 63 8.57 28.27 -5.13
CA ASP A 63 9.87 28.04 -5.77
C ASP A 63 10.76 27.10 -4.93
N ARG A 64 10.83 27.32 -3.62
CA ARG A 64 11.60 26.45 -2.71
C ARG A 64 11.08 25.01 -2.73
N MET A 65 9.77 24.80 -2.69
CA MET A 65 9.15 23.48 -2.78
C MET A 65 9.44 22.81 -4.13
N LEU A 66 9.21 23.52 -5.24
CA LEU A 66 9.41 23.00 -6.61
C LEU A 66 10.88 22.65 -6.87
N ARG A 67 11.82 23.43 -6.36
CA ARG A 67 13.27 23.13 -6.42
C ARG A 67 13.59 21.83 -5.68
N LEU A 68 13.06 21.63 -4.48
CA LEU A 68 13.26 20.38 -3.72
C LEU A 68 12.68 19.18 -4.48
N LEU A 69 11.45 19.31 -5.00
CA LEU A 69 10.82 18.27 -5.82
C LEU A 69 11.63 17.95 -7.08
N THR A 70 12.27 18.98 -7.67
CA THR A 70 13.16 18.80 -8.81
C THR A 70 14.45 18.07 -8.42
N ALA A 71 15.07 18.43 -7.30
CA ALA A 71 16.26 17.76 -6.78
C ALA A 71 16.01 16.25 -6.51
N HIS A 72 14.77 15.88 -6.18
CA HIS A 72 14.36 14.49 -5.99
C HIS A 72 13.70 13.87 -7.24
N SER A 73 13.90 14.45 -8.42
CA SER A 73 13.39 13.92 -9.69
C SER A 73 11.87 13.74 -9.75
N VAL A 74 11.11 14.38 -8.89
CA VAL A 74 9.63 14.44 -8.97
C VAL A 74 9.20 15.42 -10.06
N LEU A 75 9.89 16.52 -10.16
CA LEU A 75 9.72 17.50 -11.23
C LEU A 75 11.00 17.61 -12.07
N SER A 76 10.85 18.14 -13.27
CA SER A 76 11.95 18.67 -14.08
C SER A 76 11.84 20.19 -14.11
N CYS A 77 12.99 20.86 -14.21
CA CYS A 77 13.07 22.31 -14.33
C CYS A 77 13.88 22.69 -15.57
N ARG A 78 13.36 23.62 -16.37
CA ARG A 78 14.11 24.30 -17.44
C ARG A 78 14.42 25.70 -16.99
N GLY A 79 15.67 26.10 -17.14
CA GLY A 79 16.15 27.43 -16.85
C GLY A 79 16.08 28.37 -18.04
N GLY A 80 16.26 29.65 -17.78
CA GLY A 80 16.21 30.79 -18.65
C GLY A 80 16.06 32.03 -17.77
N ASP A 81 15.42 33.07 -18.29
CA ASP A 81 15.07 34.26 -17.51
C ASP A 81 14.05 33.92 -16.40
N GLU A 82 13.27 32.88 -16.61
CA GLU A 82 12.28 32.34 -15.68
C GLU A 82 12.38 30.81 -15.60
N ARG A 83 12.32 30.23 -14.38
CA ARG A 83 12.26 28.77 -14.19
C ARG A 83 10.87 28.26 -14.57
N ARG A 84 10.85 27.14 -15.31
CA ARG A 84 9.60 26.44 -15.65
C ARG A 84 9.68 24.99 -15.22
N TYR A 85 8.69 24.56 -14.48
CA TYR A 85 8.59 23.24 -13.89
C TYR A 85 7.60 22.37 -14.64
N ALA A 86 7.94 21.09 -14.85
CA ALA A 86 7.08 20.10 -15.48
C ALA A 86 7.16 18.76 -14.74
N LEU A 87 6.15 17.92 -14.89
CA LEU A 87 6.15 16.59 -14.30
C LEU A 87 7.20 15.68 -14.96
N THR A 88 7.88 14.90 -14.13
CA THR A 88 8.64 13.73 -14.58
C THR A 88 7.75 12.47 -14.60
N ALA A 89 8.31 11.32 -14.99
CA ALA A 89 7.65 10.02 -14.83
C ALA A 89 7.26 9.74 -13.37
N VAL A 90 8.10 10.14 -12.40
CA VAL A 90 7.81 10.02 -10.95
C VAL A 90 6.67 10.97 -10.55
N GLY A 91 6.72 12.22 -10.99
CA GLY A 91 5.70 13.23 -10.66
C GLY A 91 4.30 12.85 -11.13
N ARG A 92 4.17 12.10 -12.23
CA ARG A 92 2.89 11.61 -12.72
C ARG A 92 2.16 10.69 -11.73
N PHE A 93 2.87 9.98 -10.87
CA PHE A 93 2.25 9.17 -9.82
C PHE A 93 1.63 10.00 -8.68
N PHE A 94 1.85 11.29 -8.63
CA PHE A 94 1.20 12.22 -7.71
C PHE A 94 0.07 13.02 -8.36
N THR A 95 -0.43 12.56 -9.51
CA THR A 95 -1.64 13.10 -10.16
C THR A 95 -2.83 12.16 -9.93
N LYS A 96 -4.04 12.66 -10.28
CA LYS A 96 -5.30 11.89 -10.23
C LYS A 96 -5.52 11.02 -11.48
N ASP A 97 -4.48 10.75 -12.26
CA ASP A 97 -4.54 9.94 -13.47
C ASP A 97 -4.77 8.46 -13.11
N GLU A 98 -5.97 7.97 -13.36
CA GLU A 98 -6.37 6.58 -13.06
C GLU A 98 -5.63 5.54 -13.91
N GLU A 99 -5.12 5.89 -15.10
CA GLU A 99 -4.38 4.95 -15.94
C GLU A 99 -2.99 4.67 -15.39
N VAL A 100 -2.37 5.68 -14.75
CA VAL A 100 -1.04 5.54 -14.13
C VAL A 100 -1.14 4.93 -12.74
N GLY A 101 -2.22 5.20 -12.03
CA GLY A 101 -2.39 4.97 -10.60
C GLY A 101 -1.85 6.16 -9.80
N SER A 102 -2.33 6.35 -8.59
CA SER A 102 -2.00 7.53 -7.79
C SER A 102 -1.42 7.17 -6.43
N CYS A 103 -0.31 7.83 -6.08
CA CYS A 103 0.29 7.78 -4.74
C CYS A 103 -0.18 8.94 -3.84
N CYS A 104 -1.10 9.80 -4.31
CA CYS A 104 -1.61 10.93 -3.53
C CYS A 104 -2.19 10.48 -2.18
N ALA A 105 -3.13 9.53 -2.21
CA ALA A 105 -3.78 9.03 -1.00
C ALA A 105 -2.77 8.40 -0.04
N ASN A 106 -1.78 7.66 -0.56
CA ASN A 106 -0.70 7.08 0.24
C ASN A 106 0.15 8.18 0.90
N SER A 107 0.49 9.25 0.18
CA SER A 107 1.21 10.39 0.74
C SER A 107 0.39 11.08 1.83
N LEU A 108 -0.90 11.33 1.59
CA LEU A 108 -1.79 11.95 2.59
C LEU A 108 -1.93 11.10 3.85
N MET A 109 -2.07 9.78 3.71
CA MET A 109 -2.21 8.86 4.82
C MET A 109 -0.94 8.78 5.68
N ASN A 110 0.21 8.51 5.06
CA ASN A 110 1.45 8.28 5.81
C ASN A 110 1.99 9.57 6.47
N GLN A 111 1.68 10.74 5.93
CA GLN A 111 2.01 12.04 6.53
C GLN A 111 0.83 12.66 7.30
N ASP A 112 -0.26 11.92 7.54
CA ASP A 112 -1.30 12.37 8.45
C ASP A 112 -0.77 12.39 9.89
N LYS A 113 -1.17 13.42 10.65
CA LYS A 113 -0.75 13.55 12.05
C LYS A 113 -1.05 12.31 12.90
N VAL A 114 -2.13 11.59 12.56
CA VAL A 114 -2.54 10.37 13.26
C VAL A 114 -1.48 9.28 13.13
N LEU A 115 -0.92 9.06 11.92
CA LEU A 115 0.15 8.08 11.75
C LEU A 115 1.52 8.60 12.18
N VAL A 116 1.79 9.89 11.94
CA VAL A 116 3.07 10.52 12.33
C VAL A 116 3.28 10.46 13.84
N GLU A 117 2.23 10.64 14.64
CA GLU A 117 2.29 10.54 16.11
C GLU A 117 2.80 9.19 16.59
N SER A 118 2.44 8.10 15.93
CA SER A 118 2.89 6.75 16.29
C SER A 118 4.42 6.61 16.29
N TRP A 119 5.12 7.34 15.40
CA TRP A 119 6.57 7.25 15.27
C TRP A 119 7.31 7.77 16.51
N TYR A 120 6.74 8.72 17.27
CA TYR A 120 7.32 9.20 18.52
C TYR A 120 7.36 8.12 19.61
N HIS A 121 6.53 7.06 19.48
CA HIS A 121 6.45 5.92 20.41
C HIS A 121 7.26 4.70 19.97
N LEU A 122 7.94 4.75 18.81
CA LEU A 122 8.71 3.60 18.29
C LEU A 122 9.81 3.15 19.27
N LYS A 123 10.57 4.10 19.84
CA LYS A 123 11.62 3.80 20.82
C LYS A 123 11.04 3.08 22.05
N ASP A 124 9.94 3.57 22.57
CA ASP A 124 9.33 3.03 23.78
C ASP A 124 8.72 1.64 23.52
N ALA A 125 8.16 1.42 22.33
CA ALA A 125 7.69 0.11 21.90
C ALA A 125 8.83 -0.92 21.81
N ILE A 126 10.04 -0.52 21.37
CA ILE A 126 11.21 -1.40 21.34
C ILE A 126 11.69 -1.75 22.75
N LEU A 127 11.68 -0.80 23.67
CA LEU A 127 12.20 -0.99 25.03
C LEU A 127 11.22 -1.71 25.97
N GLU A 128 9.93 -1.47 25.80
CA GLU A 128 8.89 -1.87 26.73
C GLU A 128 7.83 -2.80 26.10
N GLY A 129 7.89 -3.00 24.80
CA GLY A 129 6.90 -3.78 24.03
C GLY A 129 5.67 -2.97 23.63
N GLY A 130 4.72 -3.64 22.99
CA GLY A 130 3.49 -3.04 22.47
C GLY A 130 3.65 -2.46 21.06
N ILE A 131 2.56 -1.93 20.53
CA ILE A 131 2.48 -1.34 19.20
C ILE A 131 2.55 0.18 19.33
N PRO A 132 3.44 0.89 18.60
CA PRO A 132 3.56 2.34 18.67
C PRO A 132 2.23 3.09 18.53
N PHE A 133 1.37 2.69 17.60
CA PHE A 133 0.05 3.27 17.42
C PHE A 133 -0.84 3.13 18.67
N GLU A 134 -0.85 1.95 19.28
CA GLU A 134 -1.64 1.70 20.49
C GLU A 134 -1.09 2.47 21.68
N ARG A 135 0.22 2.70 21.75
CA ARG A 135 0.83 3.57 22.76
C ARG A 135 0.40 5.02 22.60
N ALA A 136 0.29 5.51 21.35
CA ALA A 136 -0.15 6.87 21.07
C ALA A 136 -1.62 7.10 21.40
N TYR A 137 -2.50 6.12 21.14
CA TYR A 137 -3.95 6.31 21.12
C TYR A 137 -4.73 5.44 22.11
N GLY A 138 -4.09 4.46 22.76
CA GLY A 138 -4.75 3.54 23.70
C GLY A 138 -5.69 2.53 23.04
N MET A 139 -5.66 2.40 21.72
CA MET A 139 -6.51 1.50 20.94
C MET A 139 -5.84 1.12 19.61
N SER A 140 -6.31 0.04 18.97
CA SER A 140 -5.81 -0.37 17.66
C SER A 140 -6.16 0.63 16.57
N ILE A 141 -5.41 0.62 15.46
CA ILE A 141 -5.69 1.45 14.28
C ILE A 141 -7.10 1.16 13.71
N TYR A 142 -7.57 -0.08 13.77
CA TYR A 142 -8.90 -0.47 13.31
C TYR A 142 -10.02 0.14 14.17
N GLU A 143 -9.82 0.15 15.49
CA GLU A 143 -10.73 0.80 16.41
C GLU A 143 -10.71 2.33 16.25
N TYR A 144 -9.53 2.91 16.04
CA TYR A 144 -9.40 4.35 15.83
C TYR A 144 -10.12 4.81 14.56
N THR A 145 -9.98 4.09 13.45
CA THR A 145 -10.68 4.40 12.19
C THR A 145 -12.19 4.31 12.32
N SER A 146 -12.73 3.49 13.23
CA SER A 146 -14.17 3.45 13.51
C SER A 146 -14.69 4.70 14.23
N LYS A 147 -13.80 5.47 14.88
CA LYS A 147 -14.12 6.66 15.69
C LYS A 147 -13.77 7.99 15.00
N ASP A 148 -12.77 8.00 14.11
CA ASP A 148 -12.36 9.19 13.34
C ASP A 148 -12.74 9.00 11.86
N SER A 149 -13.88 9.56 11.46
CA SER A 149 -14.40 9.47 10.09
C SER A 149 -13.50 10.17 9.07
N ARG A 150 -12.80 11.25 9.46
CA ARG A 150 -11.84 11.95 8.58
C ARG A 150 -10.69 11.02 8.24
N PHE A 151 -10.07 10.42 9.24
CA PHE A 151 -8.94 9.51 9.04
C PHE A 151 -9.38 8.22 8.34
N SER A 152 -10.55 7.67 8.70
CA SER A 152 -11.16 6.53 8.01
C SER A 152 -11.31 6.77 6.50
N ASN A 153 -11.77 7.96 6.09
CA ASN A 153 -11.88 8.31 4.68
C ASN A 153 -10.53 8.33 3.96
N ILE A 154 -9.47 8.85 4.59
CA ILE A 154 -8.11 8.84 4.03
C ILE A 154 -7.61 7.40 3.85
N VAL A 155 -7.79 6.54 4.85
CA VAL A 155 -7.43 5.11 4.78
C VAL A 155 -8.18 4.42 3.64
N ASN A 156 -9.50 4.61 3.55
CA ASN A 156 -10.33 4.00 2.51
C ASN A 156 -9.91 4.45 1.10
N GLN A 157 -9.62 5.75 0.91
CA GLN A 157 -9.10 6.26 -0.37
C GLN A 157 -7.75 5.65 -0.74
N THR A 158 -6.87 5.45 0.26
CA THR A 158 -5.57 4.81 0.05
C THR A 158 -5.73 3.34 -0.36
N MET A 159 -6.62 2.61 0.29
CA MET A 159 -6.90 1.21 -0.05
C MET A 159 -7.53 1.10 -1.45
N PHE A 160 -8.44 2.01 -1.80
CA PHE A 160 -9.02 2.05 -3.13
C PHE A 160 -7.98 2.37 -4.21
N ALA A 161 -7.13 3.40 -4.01
CA ALA A 161 -6.08 3.77 -4.94
C ALA A 161 -5.08 2.62 -5.16
N SER A 162 -4.73 1.88 -4.10
CA SER A 162 -3.87 0.70 -4.22
C SER A 162 -4.51 -0.37 -5.09
N THR A 163 -5.84 -0.56 -5.03
CA THR A 163 -6.55 -1.57 -5.83
C THR A 163 -6.40 -1.31 -7.35
N LEU A 164 -6.34 -0.04 -7.78
CA LEU A 164 -6.14 0.28 -9.19
C LEU A 164 -4.76 -0.17 -9.70
N GLN A 165 -3.74 -0.14 -8.86
CA GLN A 165 -2.41 -0.67 -9.20
C GLN A 165 -2.45 -2.18 -9.43
N TYR A 166 -3.31 -2.90 -8.71
CA TYR A 166 -3.46 -4.36 -8.86
C TYR A 166 -4.07 -4.78 -10.20
N LYS A 167 -4.76 -3.90 -10.94
CA LYS A 167 -5.21 -4.21 -12.33
C LYS A 167 -4.04 -4.65 -13.22
N LYS A 168 -2.88 -4.00 -13.08
CA LYS A 168 -1.67 -4.35 -13.86
C LYS A 168 -1.01 -5.62 -13.35
N ILE A 169 -1.03 -5.81 -12.03
CA ILE A 169 -0.41 -6.94 -11.33
C ILE A 169 -1.15 -8.24 -11.62
N ILE A 170 -2.49 -8.23 -11.61
CA ILE A 170 -3.30 -9.43 -11.89
C ILE A 170 -3.06 -9.98 -13.29
N LYS A 171 -2.78 -9.12 -14.28
CA LYS A 171 -2.44 -9.57 -15.64
C LYS A 171 -1.16 -10.43 -15.69
N ALA A 172 -0.28 -10.33 -14.71
CA ALA A 172 0.93 -11.14 -14.60
C ALA A 172 0.66 -12.55 -14.04
N TYR A 173 -0.49 -12.75 -13.36
CA TYR A 173 -0.86 -14.03 -12.78
C TYR A 173 -1.92 -14.73 -13.63
N ASN A 174 -1.54 -15.79 -14.34
CA ASN A 174 -2.41 -16.51 -15.29
C ASN A 174 -2.93 -17.86 -14.74
N ASN A 175 -2.71 -18.19 -13.46
CA ASN A 175 -3.04 -19.49 -12.87
C ASN A 175 -4.48 -19.58 -12.32
N PHE A 176 -5.44 -18.96 -13.01
CA PHE A 176 -6.89 -19.10 -12.69
C PHE A 176 -7.58 -20.19 -13.51
N GLU A 177 -6.85 -20.89 -14.39
CA GLU A 177 -7.43 -21.95 -15.22
C GLU A 177 -7.99 -23.09 -14.36
N GLY A 178 -9.19 -23.57 -14.69
CA GLY A 178 -9.88 -24.64 -13.98
C GLY A 178 -10.56 -24.24 -12.66
N ILE A 179 -10.43 -22.98 -12.22
CA ILE A 179 -11.10 -22.48 -11.02
C ILE A 179 -12.53 -22.07 -11.37
N GLN A 180 -13.51 -22.64 -10.67
CA GLN A 180 -14.92 -22.26 -10.78
C GLN A 180 -15.36 -21.32 -9.67
N THR A 181 -14.83 -21.51 -8.45
CA THR A 181 -15.12 -20.66 -7.30
C THR A 181 -13.82 -20.12 -6.69
N LEU A 182 -13.69 -18.80 -6.68
CA LEU A 182 -12.57 -18.07 -6.04
C LEU A 182 -13.09 -17.32 -4.82
N VAL A 183 -12.51 -17.60 -3.65
CA VAL A 183 -12.82 -16.89 -2.39
C VAL A 183 -11.72 -15.88 -2.12
N ASP A 184 -12.07 -14.60 -1.95
CA ASP A 184 -11.15 -13.52 -1.57
C ASP A 184 -11.33 -13.25 -0.07
N VAL A 185 -10.36 -13.70 0.74
CA VAL A 185 -10.40 -13.61 2.21
C VAL A 185 -9.74 -12.30 2.65
N GLY A 186 -10.48 -11.48 3.38
CA GLY A 186 -10.10 -10.11 3.70
C GLY A 186 -10.18 -9.22 2.45
N GLY A 187 -11.14 -9.50 1.55
CA GLY A 187 -11.25 -8.82 0.26
C GLY A 187 -11.82 -7.40 0.32
N GLY A 188 -12.13 -6.89 1.52
CA GLY A 188 -12.67 -5.54 1.69
C GLY A 188 -14.00 -5.36 0.95
N THR A 189 -14.08 -4.34 0.13
CA THR A 189 -15.27 -4.06 -0.70
C THR A 189 -15.39 -4.97 -1.94
N GLY A 190 -14.47 -5.92 -2.16
CA GLY A 190 -14.49 -6.85 -3.30
C GLY A 190 -13.99 -6.28 -4.62
N ALA A 191 -13.40 -5.10 -4.63
CA ALA A 191 -12.97 -4.43 -5.86
C ALA A 191 -11.91 -5.24 -6.64
N LEU A 192 -10.98 -5.90 -5.96
CA LEU A 192 -9.97 -6.76 -6.59
C LEU A 192 -10.61 -8.01 -7.19
N LEU A 193 -11.48 -8.67 -6.43
CA LEU A 193 -12.19 -9.86 -6.88
C LEU A 193 -13.05 -9.55 -8.11
N ASN A 194 -13.73 -8.40 -8.12
CA ASN A 194 -14.48 -7.93 -9.30
C ASN A 194 -13.58 -7.81 -10.54
N ILE A 195 -12.36 -7.27 -10.41
CA ILE A 195 -11.41 -7.20 -11.53
C ILE A 195 -11.05 -8.60 -12.05
N ILE A 196 -10.83 -9.56 -11.15
CA ILE A 196 -10.47 -10.93 -11.52
C ILE A 196 -11.66 -11.60 -12.23
N VAL A 197 -12.85 -11.55 -11.64
CA VAL A 197 -14.07 -12.18 -12.18
C VAL A 197 -14.47 -11.56 -13.52
N SER A 198 -14.38 -10.23 -13.67
CA SER A 198 -14.68 -9.55 -14.93
C SER A 198 -13.76 -9.99 -16.09
N ASN A 199 -12.51 -10.37 -15.79
CA ASN A 199 -11.58 -10.89 -16.78
C ASN A 199 -11.66 -12.42 -16.95
N ASN A 200 -12.36 -13.14 -16.05
CA ASN A 200 -12.51 -14.58 -16.04
C ASN A 200 -13.98 -14.93 -15.74
N THR A 201 -14.85 -14.69 -16.69
CA THR A 201 -16.32 -14.76 -16.50
C THR A 201 -16.87 -16.14 -16.14
N SER A 202 -16.08 -17.21 -16.23
CA SER A 202 -16.41 -18.54 -15.74
C SER A 202 -16.22 -18.71 -14.22
N ILE A 203 -15.55 -17.76 -13.57
CA ILE A 203 -15.28 -17.80 -12.12
C ILE A 203 -16.43 -17.13 -11.37
N LYS A 204 -17.02 -17.83 -10.39
CA LYS A 204 -17.84 -17.24 -9.35
C LYS A 204 -16.92 -16.72 -8.24
N GLY A 205 -17.00 -15.43 -7.92
CA GLY A 205 -16.26 -14.80 -6.81
C GLY A 205 -17.06 -14.85 -5.51
N ILE A 206 -16.39 -15.13 -4.39
CA ILE A 206 -16.93 -14.96 -3.04
C ILE A 206 -16.02 -13.96 -2.33
N ASN A 207 -16.49 -12.74 -2.12
CA ASN A 207 -15.81 -11.74 -1.31
C ASN A 207 -16.15 -11.97 0.17
N TYR A 208 -15.16 -12.31 0.97
CA TYR A 208 -15.30 -12.66 2.38
C TYR A 208 -14.56 -11.71 3.28
N ASP A 209 -15.28 -10.97 4.12
CA ASP A 209 -14.74 -10.01 5.08
C ASP A 209 -15.67 -9.87 6.30
N LEU A 210 -15.30 -9.06 7.26
CA LEU A 210 -16.13 -8.79 8.44
C LEU A 210 -17.52 -8.25 8.03
N PRO A 211 -18.61 -8.59 8.75
CA PRO A 211 -19.97 -8.23 8.35
C PRO A 211 -20.17 -6.74 8.11
N HIS A 212 -19.54 -5.87 8.91
CA HIS A 212 -19.66 -4.42 8.76
C HIS A 212 -18.93 -3.88 7.51
N VAL A 213 -17.89 -4.57 7.04
CA VAL A 213 -17.19 -4.24 5.78
C VAL A 213 -18.04 -4.64 4.60
N ILE A 214 -18.59 -5.85 4.64
CA ILE A 214 -19.46 -6.39 3.59
C ILE A 214 -20.72 -5.55 3.38
N GLN A 215 -21.30 -4.98 4.43
CA GLN A 215 -22.46 -4.08 4.35
C GLN A 215 -22.20 -2.82 3.53
N GLN A 216 -20.93 -2.40 3.37
CA GLN A 216 -20.52 -1.23 2.60
C GLN A 216 -20.05 -1.59 1.19
N ALA A 217 -19.98 -2.88 0.86
CA ALA A 217 -19.49 -3.35 -0.43
C ALA A 217 -20.52 -3.10 -1.54
N PRO A 218 -20.13 -2.49 -2.67
CA PRO A 218 -21.02 -2.34 -3.82
C PRO A 218 -21.27 -3.68 -4.49
N SER A 219 -22.44 -3.85 -5.10
CA SER A 219 -22.76 -5.06 -5.86
C SER A 219 -21.91 -5.14 -7.13
N TYR A 220 -21.34 -6.32 -7.38
CA TYR A 220 -20.58 -6.62 -8.58
C TYR A 220 -21.10 -7.87 -9.28
N PRO A 221 -21.23 -7.86 -10.63
CA PRO A 221 -21.63 -9.04 -11.39
C PRO A 221 -20.70 -10.24 -11.14
N GLY A 222 -21.23 -11.39 -10.80
CA GLY A 222 -20.46 -12.61 -10.55
C GLY A 222 -19.76 -12.68 -9.20
N VAL A 223 -19.94 -11.69 -8.32
CA VAL A 223 -19.36 -11.64 -6.96
C VAL A 223 -20.47 -11.71 -5.92
N GLU A 224 -20.37 -12.68 -5.02
CA GLU A 224 -21.19 -12.82 -3.83
C GLU A 224 -20.42 -12.24 -2.62
N HIS A 225 -21.07 -11.41 -1.81
CA HIS A 225 -20.49 -10.86 -0.59
C HIS A 225 -20.95 -11.68 0.63
N VAL A 226 -20.00 -12.22 1.39
CA VAL A 226 -20.24 -13.08 2.56
C VAL A 226 -19.54 -12.48 3.78
N GLY A 227 -20.31 -12.15 4.82
CA GLY A 227 -19.78 -11.67 6.10
C GLY A 227 -19.36 -12.81 7.01
N GLY A 228 -18.20 -12.70 7.64
CA GLY A 228 -17.73 -13.68 8.62
C GLY A 228 -16.37 -13.34 9.21
N ASP A 229 -15.81 -14.27 9.97
CA ASP A 229 -14.51 -14.15 10.62
C ASP A 229 -13.56 -15.24 10.11
N MET A 230 -12.47 -14.83 9.46
CA MET A 230 -11.45 -15.73 8.90
C MET A 230 -10.72 -16.56 9.97
N PHE A 231 -10.74 -16.13 11.22
CA PHE A 231 -10.18 -16.89 12.35
C PHE A 231 -11.09 -18.05 12.78
N VAL A 232 -12.38 -17.99 12.43
CA VAL A 232 -13.37 -19.04 12.75
C VAL A 232 -13.53 -20.01 11.57
N SER A 233 -13.79 -19.49 10.38
CA SER A 233 -13.98 -20.31 9.17
C SER A 233 -13.83 -19.49 7.90
N VAL A 234 -13.70 -20.17 6.75
CA VAL A 234 -13.62 -19.57 5.42
C VAL A 234 -14.62 -20.30 4.51
N PRO A 235 -15.35 -19.61 3.62
CA PRO A 235 -16.24 -20.25 2.63
C PRO A 235 -15.48 -21.22 1.71
N LYS A 236 -16.15 -22.28 1.26
CA LYS A 236 -15.56 -23.26 0.34
C LYS A 236 -15.32 -22.67 -1.05
N GLY A 237 -14.20 -22.99 -1.66
CA GLY A 237 -13.84 -22.62 -3.02
C GLY A 237 -12.77 -23.53 -3.62
N ASP A 238 -12.56 -23.43 -4.92
CA ASP A 238 -11.51 -24.18 -5.63
C ASP A 238 -10.13 -23.52 -5.39
N ALA A 239 -10.13 -22.20 -5.21
CA ALA A 239 -8.97 -21.43 -4.80
C ALA A 239 -9.38 -20.36 -3.80
N ILE A 240 -8.43 -19.99 -2.95
CA ILE A 240 -8.57 -18.90 -2.00
C ILE A 240 -7.50 -17.85 -2.28
N LEU A 241 -7.91 -16.61 -2.44
CA LEU A 241 -7.03 -15.45 -2.56
C LEU A 241 -6.89 -14.79 -1.19
N ILE A 242 -5.66 -14.44 -0.81
CA ILE A 242 -5.33 -13.64 0.38
C ILE A 242 -4.38 -12.55 -0.05
N LYS A 243 -4.85 -11.28 -0.05
CA LYS A 243 -4.05 -10.15 -0.49
C LYS A 243 -3.89 -9.12 0.62
N ASN A 244 -2.63 -8.85 1.01
CA ASN A 244 -2.31 -7.86 2.06
C ASN A 244 -3.06 -8.13 3.39
N VAL A 245 -3.23 -9.39 3.74
CA VAL A 245 -3.91 -9.82 4.97
C VAL A 245 -2.91 -10.36 5.98
N LEU A 246 -2.06 -11.31 5.56
CA LEU A 246 -1.12 -11.96 6.48
C LEU A 246 -0.10 -10.96 7.07
N MET A 247 0.23 -9.92 6.33
CA MET A 247 1.11 -8.85 6.79
C MET A 247 0.58 -8.09 8.02
N ASN A 248 -0.71 -8.17 8.32
CA ASN A 248 -1.32 -7.49 9.47
C ASN A 248 -1.28 -8.30 10.77
N TRP A 249 -0.84 -9.55 10.72
CA TRP A 249 -0.98 -10.53 11.79
C TRP A 249 0.35 -11.21 12.14
N GLY A 250 0.48 -11.64 13.39
CA GLY A 250 1.58 -12.47 13.86
C GLY A 250 1.56 -13.88 13.24
N ASP A 251 2.62 -14.65 13.45
CA ASP A 251 2.78 -15.96 12.79
C ASP A 251 1.72 -16.98 13.24
N ALA A 252 1.31 -16.95 14.51
CA ALA A 252 0.29 -17.86 15.05
C ALA A 252 -1.08 -17.62 14.42
N GLU A 253 -1.46 -16.34 14.29
CA GLU A 253 -2.68 -15.89 13.63
C GLU A 253 -2.66 -16.27 12.15
N CYS A 254 -1.56 -16.03 11.45
CA CYS A 254 -1.38 -16.40 10.04
C CYS A 254 -1.54 -17.91 9.83
N VAL A 255 -0.98 -18.73 10.70
CA VAL A 255 -1.15 -20.19 10.64
C VAL A 255 -2.61 -20.58 10.83
N THR A 256 -3.35 -19.92 11.73
CA THR A 256 -4.78 -20.16 11.95
C THR A 256 -5.59 -19.81 10.70
N ILE A 257 -5.37 -18.63 10.10
CA ILE A 257 -6.02 -18.21 8.85
C ILE A 257 -5.75 -19.25 7.74
N LEU A 258 -4.49 -19.62 7.54
CA LEU A 258 -4.09 -20.57 6.50
C LEU A 258 -4.68 -21.98 6.72
N ARG A 259 -4.84 -22.44 7.97
CA ARG A 259 -5.53 -23.70 8.30
C ARG A 259 -7.02 -23.65 7.93
N ASN A 260 -7.70 -22.56 8.24
CA ASN A 260 -9.09 -22.37 7.86
C ASN A 260 -9.26 -22.31 6.33
N CYS A 261 -8.34 -21.64 5.64
CA CYS A 261 -8.31 -21.66 4.17
C CYS A 261 -8.11 -23.08 3.63
N LYS A 262 -7.15 -23.83 4.19
CA LYS A 262 -6.90 -25.22 3.79
C LYS A 262 -8.13 -26.11 3.99
N ALA A 263 -8.86 -25.97 5.10
CA ALA A 263 -10.05 -26.71 5.40
C ALA A 263 -11.22 -26.42 4.43
N ALA A 264 -11.20 -25.23 3.81
CA ALA A 264 -12.21 -24.81 2.83
C ALA A 264 -11.92 -25.25 1.38
N LEU A 265 -10.70 -25.76 1.13
CA LEU A 265 -10.25 -26.17 -0.20
C LEU A 265 -10.48 -27.66 -0.48
N PRO A 266 -10.78 -28.05 -1.73
CA PRO A 266 -10.64 -29.43 -2.17
C PRO A 266 -9.17 -29.86 -2.22
N ARG A 267 -8.89 -31.16 -2.38
CA ARG A 267 -7.50 -31.67 -2.43
C ARG A 267 -6.67 -31.09 -3.58
N THR A 268 -7.30 -30.66 -4.64
CA THR A 268 -6.66 -30.00 -5.79
C THR A 268 -6.59 -28.47 -5.67
N GLY A 269 -7.16 -27.93 -4.59
CA GLY A 269 -7.25 -26.50 -4.36
C GLY A 269 -5.93 -25.88 -3.89
N LYS A 270 -5.88 -24.55 -3.96
CA LYS A 270 -4.70 -23.78 -3.56
C LYS A 270 -5.09 -22.48 -2.87
N VAL A 271 -4.20 -21.98 -2.02
CA VAL A 271 -4.22 -20.60 -1.51
C VAL A 271 -3.26 -19.78 -2.36
N VAL A 272 -3.71 -18.65 -2.87
CA VAL A 272 -2.92 -17.64 -3.58
C VAL A 272 -2.69 -16.49 -2.63
N ILE A 273 -1.44 -16.30 -2.19
CA ILE A 273 -1.01 -15.20 -1.33
C ILE A 273 -0.42 -14.11 -2.20
N VAL A 274 -0.87 -12.86 -2.00
CA VAL A 274 -0.42 -11.69 -2.78
C VAL A 274 0.10 -10.64 -1.82
N GLU A 275 1.42 -10.61 -1.63
CA GLU A 275 2.09 -9.73 -0.67
C GLU A 275 3.51 -9.37 -1.11
N TYR A 276 4.13 -8.41 -0.43
CA TYR A 276 5.56 -8.16 -0.50
C TYR A 276 6.34 -9.34 0.07
N VAL A 277 7.52 -9.59 -0.49
CA VAL A 277 8.44 -10.62 0.02
C VAL A 277 9.78 -9.97 0.28
N LEU A 278 10.22 -10.02 1.53
CA LEU A 278 11.52 -9.50 1.93
C LEU A 278 12.66 -10.34 1.35
N LEU A 279 13.81 -9.73 1.15
CA LEU A 279 15.04 -10.46 0.90
C LEU A 279 15.47 -11.21 2.17
N GLU A 280 16.02 -12.42 2.02
CA GLU A 280 16.58 -13.17 3.17
C GLU A 280 17.75 -12.41 3.84
N ILE A 281 18.49 -11.65 3.05
CA ILE A 281 19.57 -10.78 3.50
C ILE A 281 19.32 -9.39 2.91
N PRO A 282 19.04 -8.38 3.75
CA PRO A 282 18.85 -7.00 3.30
C PRO A 282 20.09 -6.50 2.53
N LYS A 283 19.87 -5.76 1.45
CA LYS A 283 20.93 -5.18 0.62
C LYS A 283 20.68 -3.69 0.41
N SER A 284 21.75 -2.91 0.49
CA SER A 284 21.69 -1.47 0.21
C SER A 284 21.13 -1.19 -1.19
N GLY A 285 20.20 -0.24 -1.27
CA GLY A 285 19.57 0.19 -2.51
C GLY A 285 18.57 -0.79 -3.13
N ALA A 286 18.49 -2.04 -2.66
CA ALA A 286 17.51 -3.02 -3.09
C ALA A 286 16.42 -3.19 -2.03
N ALA A 287 15.19 -3.50 -2.45
CA ALA A 287 14.07 -3.79 -1.57
C ALA A 287 13.70 -2.68 -0.56
N VAL A 288 14.06 -1.42 -0.85
CA VAL A 288 13.78 -0.29 0.06
C VAL A 288 12.28 -0.16 0.34
N MET A 289 11.44 -0.41 -0.65
CA MET A 289 9.99 -0.31 -0.50
C MET A 289 9.43 -1.42 0.40
N GLU A 290 9.91 -2.64 0.24
CA GLU A 290 9.54 -3.80 1.05
C GLU A 290 9.97 -3.62 2.51
N GLU A 291 11.21 -3.17 2.75
CA GLU A 291 11.71 -2.90 4.10
C GLU A 291 10.99 -1.71 4.74
N THR A 292 10.69 -0.66 3.97
CA THR A 292 9.86 0.46 4.45
C THR A 292 8.48 -0.03 4.86
N SER A 293 7.83 -0.86 4.04
CA SER A 293 6.54 -1.46 4.36
C SER A 293 6.60 -2.33 5.61
N ASN A 294 7.69 -3.09 5.79
CA ASN A 294 7.90 -3.91 6.98
C ASN A 294 7.92 -3.07 8.27
N VAL A 295 8.67 -1.97 8.26
CA VAL A 295 8.72 -1.05 9.42
C VAL A 295 7.38 -0.33 9.63
N LEU A 296 6.68 0.06 8.55
CA LEU A 296 5.33 0.63 8.65
C LEU A 296 4.37 -0.32 9.38
N MET A 297 4.41 -1.62 9.07
CA MET A 297 3.56 -2.60 9.76
C MET A 297 3.85 -2.64 11.26
N SER A 298 5.11 -2.63 11.67
CA SER A 298 5.49 -2.65 13.10
C SER A 298 5.01 -1.41 13.86
N ALA A 299 4.80 -0.28 13.18
CA ALA A 299 4.29 0.94 13.80
C ALA A 299 2.77 0.92 14.04
N TYR A 300 2.02 0.18 13.25
CA TYR A 300 0.55 0.26 13.23
C TYR A 300 -0.15 -1.03 13.64
N THR A 301 0.50 -2.19 13.50
CA THR A 301 -0.10 -3.51 13.75
C THR A 301 0.88 -4.44 14.47
N SER A 302 0.43 -5.63 14.86
CA SER A 302 1.30 -6.73 15.33
C SER A 302 1.92 -7.53 14.19
N GLY A 303 1.62 -7.17 12.95
CA GLY A 303 2.08 -7.87 11.76
C GLY A 303 3.47 -7.48 11.31
N LYS A 304 3.91 -8.13 10.24
CA LYS A 304 5.21 -7.91 9.59
C LYS A 304 5.17 -8.34 8.13
N GLN A 305 6.04 -7.78 7.32
CA GLN A 305 6.39 -8.39 6.04
C GLN A 305 7.27 -9.62 6.28
N ARG A 306 7.30 -10.54 5.33
CA ARG A 306 7.97 -11.83 5.50
C ARG A 306 8.87 -12.17 4.33
N THR A 307 9.92 -12.94 4.61
CA THR A 307 10.75 -13.57 3.58
C THR A 307 10.05 -14.77 2.95
N GLU A 308 10.59 -15.28 1.84
CA GLU A 308 10.07 -16.51 1.23
C GLU A 308 10.13 -17.70 2.19
N THR A 309 11.21 -17.82 2.94
CA THR A 309 11.40 -18.90 3.94
C THR A 309 10.34 -18.83 5.03
N GLU A 310 9.99 -17.63 5.51
CA GLU A 310 8.93 -17.45 6.50
C GLU A 310 7.56 -17.82 5.94
N PHE A 311 7.18 -17.37 4.72
CA PHE A 311 5.92 -17.77 4.08
C PHE A 311 5.83 -19.28 3.89
N ARG A 312 6.91 -19.92 3.44
CA ARG A 312 7.01 -21.38 3.30
C ARG A 312 6.79 -22.08 4.64
N SER A 313 7.36 -21.53 5.71
CA SER A 313 7.19 -22.06 7.07
C SER A 313 5.74 -21.95 7.53
N LEU A 314 5.06 -20.82 7.33
CA LEU A 314 3.64 -20.64 7.65
C LEU A 314 2.77 -21.66 6.90
N GLY A 315 2.97 -21.84 5.59
CA GLY A 315 2.26 -22.83 4.79
C GLY A 315 2.44 -24.24 5.31
N LYS A 316 3.68 -24.63 5.64
CA LYS A 316 3.99 -25.95 6.23
C LYS A 316 3.30 -26.14 7.59
N GLN A 317 3.36 -25.17 8.49
CA GLN A 317 2.70 -25.21 9.80
C GLN A 317 1.18 -25.29 9.69
N ALA A 318 0.60 -24.67 8.67
CA ALA A 318 -0.82 -24.80 8.34
C ALA A 318 -1.17 -26.15 7.70
N GLY A 319 -0.18 -26.98 7.37
CA GLY A 319 -0.32 -28.33 6.86
C GLY A 319 -0.32 -28.43 5.33
N PHE A 320 0.01 -27.39 4.58
CA PHE A 320 0.26 -27.46 3.13
C PHE A 320 1.53 -28.25 2.85
N GLN A 321 1.55 -28.99 1.74
CA GLN A 321 2.69 -29.83 1.35
C GLN A 321 3.65 -29.06 0.41
N GLY A 322 3.11 -28.13 -0.38
CA GLY A 322 3.87 -27.35 -1.33
C GLY A 322 3.69 -25.84 -1.18
N PHE A 323 4.75 -25.11 -1.52
CA PHE A 323 4.78 -23.65 -1.60
C PHE A 323 5.65 -23.26 -2.80
N ARG A 324 5.20 -22.28 -3.57
CA ARG A 324 6.01 -21.70 -4.65
C ARG A 324 5.73 -20.20 -4.85
N LYS A 325 6.75 -19.45 -5.21
CA LYS A 325 6.59 -18.13 -5.82
C LYS A 325 6.30 -18.32 -7.30
N VAL A 326 5.27 -17.67 -7.81
CA VAL A 326 4.79 -17.85 -9.20
C VAL A 326 5.27 -16.73 -10.08
N CYS A 327 4.94 -15.51 -9.73
CA CYS A 327 5.32 -14.31 -10.49
C CYS A 327 5.33 -13.08 -9.58
N THR A 328 5.94 -12.02 -10.08
CA THR A 328 5.96 -10.71 -9.42
C THR A 328 5.60 -9.62 -10.42
N ALA A 329 4.95 -8.58 -9.91
CA ALA A 329 4.75 -7.33 -10.61
C ALA A 329 4.73 -6.18 -9.59
N SER A 330 5.40 -5.07 -9.90
CA SER A 330 5.48 -3.90 -9.02
C SER A 330 5.88 -4.26 -7.58
N HIS A 331 6.90 -5.12 -7.41
CA HIS A 331 7.42 -5.62 -6.13
C HIS A 331 6.50 -6.56 -5.34
N ILE A 332 5.27 -6.81 -5.80
CA ILE A 332 4.32 -7.70 -5.14
C ILE A 332 4.44 -9.10 -5.76
N TRP A 333 4.48 -10.11 -4.91
CA TRP A 333 4.60 -11.50 -5.30
C TRP A 333 3.28 -12.25 -5.22
N PHE A 334 3.02 -13.06 -6.24
CA PHE A 334 2.02 -14.11 -6.20
C PHE A 334 2.71 -15.40 -5.76
N MET A 335 2.23 -15.95 -4.66
CA MET A 335 2.72 -17.18 -4.06
C MET A 335 1.57 -18.16 -3.92
N GLU A 336 1.83 -19.44 -4.04
CA GLU A 336 0.83 -20.49 -3.90
C GLU A 336 1.23 -21.48 -2.80
N CYS A 337 0.25 -21.81 -1.92
CA CYS A 337 0.29 -22.96 -1.05
C CYS A 337 -0.69 -24.01 -1.57
N TYR A 338 -0.29 -25.28 -1.63
CA TYR A 338 -1.08 -26.38 -2.16
C TYR A 338 -0.88 -27.68 -1.37
N HIS A 339 -1.83 -28.63 -1.56
CA HIS A 339 -1.83 -29.96 -0.91
C HIS A 339 -0.70 -30.85 -1.38
#